data_86555cd4ee03f72674109e84167390b3
#
_entry.id   86555cd4ee03f72674109e84167390b3
#
_cell.length_a   1.000
_cell.length_b   1.000
_cell.length_c   1.000
_cell.angle_alpha   90.00
_cell.angle_beta   90.00
_cell.angle_gamma   90.00
#
_symmetry.space_group_name_H-M   'P 1'
#
loop_
_entity.id
_entity.type
_entity.pdbx_description
1 polymer ?
#
loop_
_entity_poly.entity_id
_entity_poly.type
_entity_poly.pdbx_seq_one_letter_code
_entity_poly.pdbx_strand_id
1 'polypeptide(L)'
;MKKTIFAFFLLMLTISIFLCSCTPNDTVSNSLSVDNSEIVSKLEETSSEESEPEESRVMITIKDNADYKNVALEKSYKRTSLYPNDDSPSYPDVNGKEMTDGKLPSATASYSDGSYMGFNKNSEDYVLNGYSSITVDLGELHHLDKFVSYTGSDAFESVGISAPAMVVVYVSEDGVAWNKLGESKYECEDGSKLGRFVLETEYAVSGQYVQYRFVGNLNWMMIAEVEAYGVTSDESIPFYKTENEFSFLFIGNSTTYYFNIPYEFMKITESAGVNTDVTLCTYGGAYLSQFADGTTTMGKLLKEKLAATKYDFIVLQDNGNADYSDSKPAMDKLIPMVEKNGAKPVLYKRYSSNDDPAQRPSSALRHHKNYNKLAKDFNIDMNAPVADAFLICNQKYPSINLYHTDNSHHSAVGAYLSACVMAMTFLDIDEDDITYNANLEPDVAAKLRECARIAIETGYDFPES
;
A
#
# COMPACT_ATOMS: atom_id res chain seq x y z
N MET A 1 -1.84 -5.17 25.78
CA MET A 1 -2.48 -5.98 24.75
C MET A 1 -1.54 -6.39 23.61
N LYS A 2 -0.47 -5.65 23.30
CA LYS A 2 0.53 -6.00 22.25
C LYS A 2 1.32 -7.32 22.46
N LYS A 3 1.32 -7.92 23.64
CA LYS A 3 2.06 -9.18 23.94
C LYS A 3 1.26 -10.47 23.72
N THR A 4 -0.04 -10.39 23.50
CA THR A 4 -0.91 -11.59 23.43
C THR A 4 -1.02 -12.17 22.01
N ILE A 5 -0.80 -11.36 20.99
CA ILE A 5 -0.93 -11.78 19.59
C ILE A 5 0.22 -12.69 19.15
N PHE A 6 1.44 -12.46 19.66
CA PHE A 6 2.61 -13.29 19.32
C PHE A 6 2.53 -14.71 19.90
N ALA A 7 1.91 -14.88 21.06
CA ALA A 7 1.75 -16.20 21.70
C ALA A 7 0.76 -17.13 20.96
N PHE A 8 -0.24 -16.55 20.28
CA PHE A 8 -1.26 -17.33 19.57
C PHE A 8 -0.73 -17.94 18.26
N PHE A 9 0.21 -17.26 17.58
CA PHE A 9 0.79 -17.73 16.33
C PHE A 9 1.78 -18.91 16.49
N LEU A 10 2.47 -18.99 17.61
CA LEU A 10 3.43 -20.08 17.87
C LEU A 10 2.73 -21.38 18.31
N LEU A 11 1.52 -21.28 18.89
CA LEU A 11 0.78 -22.44 19.41
C LEU A 11 0.09 -23.26 18.31
N MET A 12 -0.22 -22.68 17.15
CA MET A 12 -0.85 -23.39 16.03
C MET A 12 0.12 -24.27 15.24
N LEU A 13 1.42 -24.02 15.30
CA LEU A 13 2.42 -24.78 14.54
C LEU A 13 2.85 -26.10 15.24
N THR A 14 2.54 -26.28 16.51
CA THR A 14 2.97 -27.46 17.30
C THR A 14 1.91 -28.56 17.47
N ILE A 15 0.67 -28.35 16.99
CA ILE A 15 -0.42 -29.33 17.19
C ILE A 15 -0.61 -30.30 15.99
N SER A 16 0.06 -30.11 14.86
CA SER A 16 -0.16 -30.88 13.64
C SER A 16 0.67 -32.18 13.53
N ILE A 17 1.44 -32.62 14.52
CA ILE A 17 2.35 -33.79 14.41
C ILE A 17 1.91 -35.02 15.18
N PHE A 18 0.85 -35.02 15.98
CA PHE A 18 0.45 -36.22 16.76
C PHE A 18 -1.04 -36.57 16.62
N LEU A 19 -1.42 -37.15 15.50
CA LEU A 19 -2.59 -38.03 15.42
C LEU A 19 -2.42 -39.03 14.27
N CYS A 20 -1.79 -40.15 14.60
CA CYS A 20 -2.00 -41.39 13.85
C CYS A 20 -1.95 -42.58 14.77
N SER A 21 -3.02 -43.38 14.71
CA SER A 21 -3.23 -44.76 15.18
C SER A 21 -3.69 -44.96 16.64
N CYS A 22 -4.87 -45.43 16.85
CA CYS A 22 -5.25 -46.81 17.21
C CYS A 22 -6.69 -46.90 17.72
N THR A 23 -7.29 -47.99 17.44
CA THR A 23 -8.64 -48.49 17.58
C THR A 23 -9.15 -48.69 19.03
N PRO A 24 -10.45 -48.98 19.23
CA PRO A 24 -11.18 -48.71 20.47
C PRO A 24 -11.22 -49.94 21.41
N ASN A 25 -11.28 -49.65 22.68
CA ASN A 25 -12.23 -50.28 23.63
C ASN A 25 -11.93 -49.91 25.09
N ASP A 26 -13.02 -49.81 25.80
CA ASP A 26 -13.24 -50.00 27.24
C ASP A 26 -13.29 -48.78 28.16
N THR A 27 -14.54 -48.61 28.61
CA THR A 27 -15.03 -47.83 29.74
C THR A 27 -14.29 -48.13 31.04
N VAL A 28 -13.74 -47.08 31.67
CA VAL A 28 -13.66 -46.99 33.15
C VAL A 28 -13.68 -45.49 33.54
N SER A 29 -14.68 -45.11 34.33
CA SER A 29 -14.79 -43.84 35.03
C SER A 29 -13.74 -43.74 36.13
N ASN A 30 -12.90 -42.71 36.10
CA ASN A 30 -12.23 -42.22 37.30
C ASN A 30 -11.98 -40.69 37.17
N SER A 31 -12.62 -39.97 38.06
CA SER A 31 -12.40 -38.55 38.29
C SER A 31 -11.01 -38.33 38.91
N LEU A 32 -10.10 -37.72 38.19
CA LEU A 32 -8.88 -37.17 38.75
C LEU A 32 -8.93 -35.63 38.58
N SER A 33 -9.01 -34.97 39.72
CA SER A 33 -8.78 -33.55 39.85
C SER A 33 -7.31 -33.26 39.55
N VAL A 34 -7.02 -32.57 38.45
CA VAL A 34 -5.67 -32.10 38.14
C VAL A 34 -5.48 -30.75 38.82
N ASP A 35 -4.48 -30.72 39.71
CA ASP A 35 -4.06 -29.49 40.39
C ASP A 35 -3.39 -28.52 39.38
N ASN A 36 -3.99 -27.35 39.21
CA ASN A 36 -3.54 -26.35 38.26
C ASN A 36 -2.22 -25.64 38.67
N SER A 37 -1.66 -25.97 39.83
CA SER A 37 -0.43 -25.33 40.33
C SER A 37 0.85 -25.84 39.65
N GLU A 38 0.87 -27.09 39.14
CA GLU A 38 2.02 -27.64 38.41
C GLU A 38 2.10 -27.16 36.93
N ILE A 39 1.01 -26.68 36.35
CA ILE A 39 1.00 -26.17 34.98
C ILE A 39 1.53 -24.74 34.95
N VAL A 40 1.25 -23.94 35.99
CA VAL A 40 1.72 -22.56 36.09
C VAL A 40 3.21 -22.50 36.36
N SER A 41 3.77 -23.37 37.19
CA SER A 41 5.21 -23.40 37.47
C SER A 41 6.06 -23.86 36.27
N LYS A 42 5.49 -24.70 35.39
CA LYS A 42 6.18 -25.13 34.17
C LYS A 42 6.14 -24.09 33.03
N LEU A 43 5.21 -23.14 33.09
CA LEU A 43 5.12 -22.01 32.13
C LEU A 43 6.03 -20.82 32.54
N GLU A 44 6.40 -20.73 33.83
CA GLU A 44 7.34 -19.72 34.30
C GLU A 44 8.81 -20.13 34.12
N GLU A 45 9.13 -21.44 34.03
CA GLU A 45 10.49 -21.93 33.77
C GLU A 45 10.91 -21.93 32.29
N THR A 46 9.97 -21.72 31.34
CA THR A 46 10.27 -21.63 29.90
C THR A 46 10.30 -20.19 29.36
N SER A 47 10.18 -19.18 30.21
CA SER A 47 10.24 -17.76 29.80
C SER A 47 11.59 -17.09 30.02
N SER A 48 12.66 -17.84 30.27
CA SER A 48 14.04 -17.37 30.10
C SER A 48 14.60 -17.83 28.76
N GLU A 49 13.93 -17.51 27.65
CA GLU A 49 14.64 -17.39 26.38
C GLU A 49 15.59 -16.21 26.55
N GLU A 50 16.88 -16.51 26.55
CA GLU A 50 17.93 -15.53 26.30
C GLU A 50 17.48 -14.76 25.05
N SER A 51 17.19 -13.46 25.20
CA SER A 51 17.08 -12.56 24.08
C SER A 51 18.38 -12.71 23.28
N GLU A 52 18.29 -13.16 22.04
CA GLU A 52 19.44 -13.06 21.13
C GLU A 52 19.99 -11.64 21.28
N PRO A 53 21.33 -11.48 21.38
CA PRO A 53 21.93 -10.15 21.54
C PRO A 53 21.40 -9.31 20.39
N GLU A 54 20.81 -8.14 20.69
CA GLU A 54 20.50 -7.12 19.69
C GLU A 54 21.78 -6.96 18.87
N GLU A 55 21.82 -7.51 17.66
CA GLU A 55 22.93 -7.27 16.74
C GLU A 55 23.07 -5.75 16.66
N SER A 56 24.22 -5.24 17.06
CA SER A 56 24.46 -3.81 17.11
C SER A 56 24.26 -3.26 15.69
N ARG A 57 23.11 -2.58 15.45
CA ARG A 57 22.80 -1.98 14.16
C ARG A 57 23.95 -1.07 13.75
N VAL A 58 24.44 -1.25 12.54
CA VAL A 58 25.46 -0.39 11.97
C VAL A 58 24.83 0.96 11.66
N MET A 59 25.15 1.98 12.47
CA MET A 59 24.59 3.33 12.36
C MET A 59 25.69 4.28 11.90
N ILE A 60 25.63 4.72 10.64
CA ILE A 60 26.63 5.59 10.02
C ILE A 60 26.02 6.96 9.75
N THR A 61 26.70 8.02 10.16
CA THR A 61 26.38 9.41 9.80
C THR A 61 27.41 9.92 8.80
N ILE A 62 26.96 10.60 7.75
CA ILE A 62 27.81 11.01 6.61
C ILE A 62 27.78 12.51 6.32
N LYS A 63 26.90 13.30 6.97
CA LYS A 63 26.73 14.75 6.68
C LYS A 63 28.01 15.58 6.85
N ASP A 64 28.90 15.18 7.75
CA ASP A 64 30.17 15.88 8.01
C ASP A 64 31.33 15.39 7.12
N ASN A 65 31.08 14.45 6.20
CA ASN A 65 32.11 13.96 5.31
C ASN A 65 32.42 15.02 4.23
N ALA A 66 33.70 15.26 3.96
CA ALA A 66 34.17 16.26 3.01
C ALA A 66 33.70 15.98 1.54
N ASP A 67 33.43 14.71 1.22
CA ASP A 67 32.98 14.26 -0.10
C ASP A 67 31.44 14.19 -0.21
N TYR A 68 30.70 14.63 0.82
CA TYR A 68 29.24 14.66 0.84
C TYR A 68 28.70 15.65 -0.21
N LYS A 69 27.86 15.14 -1.13
CA LYS A 69 27.35 15.93 -2.24
C LYS A 69 26.07 15.31 -2.83
N ASN A 70 25.41 16.01 -3.76
CA ASN A 70 24.41 15.41 -4.64
C ASN A 70 25.08 14.41 -5.59
N VAL A 71 24.95 13.11 -5.30
CA VAL A 71 25.54 12.02 -6.09
C VAL A 71 24.65 11.61 -7.28
N ALA A 72 23.41 12.13 -7.35
CA ALA A 72 22.51 11.94 -8.48
C ALA A 72 22.80 12.91 -9.64
N LEU A 73 23.59 13.97 -9.42
CA LEU A 73 23.88 15.00 -10.42
C LEU A 73 24.49 14.39 -11.69
N GLU A 74 23.91 14.69 -12.85
CA GLU A 74 24.28 14.22 -14.20
C GLU A 74 24.21 12.69 -14.38
N LYS A 75 23.56 11.95 -13.45
CA LYS A 75 23.37 10.51 -13.56
C LYS A 75 22.24 10.15 -14.51
N SER A 76 22.32 8.95 -15.07
CA SER A 76 21.27 8.40 -15.90
C SER A 76 20.07 7.94 -15.05
N TYR A 77 18.88 8.01 -15.61
CA TYR A 77 17.67 7.53 -14.96
C TYR A 77 16.73 6.81 -15.93
N LYS A 78 15.87 5.98 -15.35
CA LYS A 78 14.70 5.42 -16.02
C LYS A 78 13.46 6.07 -15.42
N ARG A 79 12.39 6.16 -16.19
CA ARG A 79 11.11 6.67 -15.76
C ARG A 79 9.95 5.77 -16.21
N THR A 80 8.83 5.88 -15.56
CA THR A 80 7.57 5.32 -16.04
C THR A 80 7.06 6.08 -17.28
N SER A 81 6.12 5.47 -18.00
CA SER A 81 5.56 6.01 -19.24
C SER A 81 4.94 7.40 -19.06
N LEU A 82 5.12 8.25 -20.08
CA LEU A 82 4.49 9.57 -20.16
C LEU A 82 3.15 9.48 -20.89
N TYR A 83 2.34 10.51 -20.74
CA TYR A 83 1.02 10.62 -21.37
C TYR A 83 1.07 11.55 -22.59
N PRO A 84 0.35 11.24 -23.70
CA PRO A 84 -0.48 10.04 -23.89
C PRO A 84 0.30 8.76 -24.17
N ASN A 85 1.55 8.87 -24.58
CA ASN A 85 2.52 7.77 -24.79
C ASN A 85 3.94 8.35 -24.91
N ASP A 86 4.96 7.48 -24.89
CA ASP A 86 6.37 7.88 -24.94
C ASP A 86 6.85 8.41 -26.29
N ASP A 87 6.14 8.08 -27.39
CA ASP A 87 6.51 8.54 -28.73
C ASP A 87 6.13 10.03 -28.96
N SER A 88 5.09 10.50 -28.27
CA SER A 88 4.58 11.88 -28.39
C SER A 88 3.99 12.37 -27.06
N PRO A 89 4.81 12.54 -26.03
CA PRO A 89 4.33 12.98 -24.74
C PRO A 89 3.96 14.48 -24.74
N SER A 90 3.02 14.84 -23.87
CA SER A 90 2.57 16.25 -23.73
C SER A 90 3.65 17.13 -23.12
N TYR A 91 4.41 16.59 -22.16
CA TYR A 91 5.50 17.30 -21.47
C TYR A 91 6.71 16.36 -21.39
N PRO A 92 7.54 16.31 -22.45
CA PRO A 92 8.68 15.42 -22.54
C PRO A 92 9.85 15.90 -21.66
N ASP A 93 10.70 14.95 -21.30
CA ASP A 93 12.09 15.23 -21.01
C ASP A 93 12.84 15.45 -22.32
N VAL A 94 13.26 16.69 -22.59
CA VAL A 94 13.74 17.08 -23.90
C VAL A 94 15.12 16.50 -24.24
N ASN A 95 15.95 16.29 -23.22
CA ASN A 95 17.33 15.87 -23.41
C ASN A 95 17.72 14.55 -22.70
N GLY A 96 16.75 13.91 -22.00
CA GLY A 96 16.97 12.68 -21.25
C GLY A 96 17.81 12.87 -19.99
N LYS A 97 17.90 14.10 -19.46
CA LYS A 97 18.73 14.46 -18.30
C LYS A 97 18.09 15.50 -17.39
N GLU A 98 16.92 16.05 -17.75
CA GLU A 98 16.31 17.15 -16.99
C GLU A 98 16.09 16.83 -15.53
N MET A 99 15.92 15.55 -15.19
CA MET A 99 15.65 15.13 -13.81
C MET A 99 16.88 15.06 -12.91
N THR A 100 18.09 15.24 -13.47
CA THR A 100 19.37 15.14 -12.72
C THR A 100 20.41 16.16 -13.19
N ASP A 101 20.03 17.19 -13.97
CA ASP A 101 20.99 18.15 -14.54
C ASP A 101 21.34 19.32 -13.59
N GLY A 102 20.74 19.34 -12.40
CA GLY A 102 20.98 20.36 -11.37
C GLY A 102 20.34 21.71 -11.66
N LYS A 103 19.44 21.81 -12.66
CA LYS A 103 18.80 23.07 -13.03
C LYS A 103 17.36 23.12 -12.56
N LEU A 104 17.07 24.10 -11.74
CA LEU A 104 15.71 24.32 -11.23
C LEU A 104 15.00 25.44 -12.02
N PRO A 105 13.71 25.28 -12.33
CA PRO A 105 12.90 26.39 -12.81
C PRO A 105 12.84 27.50 -11.76
N SER A 106 12.62 28.74 -12.23
CA SER A 106 12.36 29.84 -11.29
C SER A 106 11.03 29.63 -10.55
N ALA A 107 10.89 30.22 -9.35
CA ALA A 107 9.65 30.16 -8.57
C ALA A 107 8.39 30.67 -9.31
N THR A 108 8.55 31.36 -10.43
CA THR A 108 7.47 31.90 -11.27
C THR A 108 7.39 31.28 -12.65
N ALA A 109 8.21 30.24 -12.94
CA ALA A 109 8.27 29.55 -14.23
C ALA A 109 6.90 28.99 -14.63
N SER A 110 6.64 28.91 -15.93
CA SER A 110 5.46 28.22 -16.44
C SER A 110 5.68 26.71 -16.43
N TYR A 111 4.64 25.94 -16.14
CA TYR A 111 4.68 24.47 -16.29
C TYR A 111 4.98 24.01 -17.73
N SER A 112 4.89 24.91 -18.72
CA SER A 112 5.09 24.63 -20.15
C SER A 112 6.38 25.23 -20.71
N ASP A 113 7.29 25.72 -19.88
CA ASP A 113 8.54 26.37 -20.36
C ASP A 113 9.69 25.38 -20.66
N GLY A 114 9.43 24.08 -20.52
CA GLY A 114 10.41 23.03 -20.79
C GLY A 114 11.34 22.69 -19.62
N SER A 115 11.11 23.30 -18.44
CA SER A 115 11.86 22.99 -17.20
C SER A 115 11.22 21.89 -16.36
N TYR A 116 10.14 21.29 -16.87
CA TYR A 116 9.40 20.23 -16.18
C TYR A 116 9.10 19.08 -17.12
N MET A 117 9.29 17.87 -16.66
CA MET A 117 8.70 16.68 -17.24
C MET A 117 7.34 16.42 -16.60
N GLY A 118 6.31 16.11 -17.39
CA GLY A 118 4.95 15.93 -16.89
C GLY A 118 4.52 14.46 -16.83
N PHE A 119 4.17 13.98 -15.66
CA PHE A 119 3.47 12.72 -15.45
C PHE A 119 1.96 12.92 -15.36
N ASN A 120 1.20 11.96 -15.89
CA ASN A 120 -0.26 11.97 -15.85
C ASN A 120 -0.81 10.66 -15.28
N LYS A 121 -1.85 10.76 -14.45
CA LYS A 121 -2.50 9.59 -13.83
C LYS A 121 -3.17 8.63 -14.82
N ASN A 122 -3.34 9.05 -16.09
CA ASN A 122 -3.87 8.19 -17.15
C ASN A 122 -2.75 7.55 -18.01
N SER A 123 -1.47 7.75 -17.68
CA SER A 123 -0.39 7.01 -18.35
C SER A 123 -0.48 5.51 -18.05
N GLU A 124 0.00 4.68 -18.96
CA GLU A 124 -0.11 3.23 -18.85
C GLU A 124 0.47 2.70 -17.53
N ASP A 125 1.70 3.09 -17.22
CA ASP A 125 2.36 2.64 -16.00
C ASP A 125 1.69 3.15 -14.72
N TYR A 126 1.15 4.39 -14.73
CA TYR A 126 0.43 4.89 -13.56
C TYR A 126 -0.83 4.07 -13.28
N VAL A 127 -1.60 3.77 -14.32
CA VAL A 127 -2.82 2.93 -14.17
C VAL A 127 -2.49 1.54 -13.65
N LEU A 128 -1.35 0.98 -14.07
CA LEU A 128 -0.89 -0.35 -13.64
C LEU A 128 -0.31 -0.38 -12.21
N ASN A 129 0.40 0.68 -11.82
CA ASN A 129 1.20 0.69 -10.60
C ASN A 129 0.66 1.63 -9.51
N GLY A 130 -0.20 2.60 -9.85
CA GLY A 130 -0.72 3.63 -8.94
C GLY A 130 0.24 4.79 -8.67
N TYR A 131 1.38 4.82 -9.35
CA TYR A 131 2.38 5.89 -9.24
C TYR A 131 3.12 6.10 -10.57
N SER A 132 3.69 7.28 -10.74
CA SER A 132 4.80 7.50 -11.67
C SER A 132 6.12 7.45 -10.92
N SER A 133 7.21 7.07 -11.58
CA SER A 133 8.51 7.01 -10.91
C SER A 133 9.66 7.48 -11.78
N ILE A 134 10.72 7.94 -11.09
CA ILE A 134 12.05 8.19 -11.62
C ILE A 134 13.00 7.30 -10.81
N THR A 135 13.78 6.48 -11.51
CA THR A 135 14.80 5.61 -10.91
C THR A 135 16.17 6.04 -11.41
N VAL A 136 16.97 6.62 -10.54
CA VAL A 136 18.34 7.06 -10.83
C VAL A 136 19.30 5.91 -10.58
N ASP A 137 20.21 5.65 -11.55
CA ASP A 137 21.36 4.75 -11.38
C ASP A 137 22.59 5.60 -11.04
N LEU A 138 23.08 5.49 -9.82
CA LEU A 138 24.26 6.22 -9.33
C LEU A 138 25.56 5.66 -9.88
N GLY A 139 25.51 4.47 -10.52
CA GLY A 139 26.64 3.81 -11.19
C GLY A 139 27.54 3.00 -10.25
N GLU A 140 27.52 3.26 -8.96
CA GLU A 140 28.27 2.57 -7.90
C GLU A 140 27.52 2.67 -6.60
N LEU A 141 27.95 1.89 -5.59
CA LEU A 141 27.34 1.91 -4.26
C LEU A 141 27.66 3.23 -3.53
N HIS A 142 26.67 3.78 -2.87
CA HIS A 142 26.78 4.98 -2.07
C HIS A 142 26.14 4.77 -0.69
N HIS A 143 26.65 5.47 0.32
CA HIS A 143 25.94 5.74 1.56
C HIS A 143 25.16 7.03 1.38
N LEU A 144 23.83 6.99 1.61
CA LEU A 144 22.88 8.05 1.30
C LEU A 144 22.06 8.39 2.55
N ASP A 145 21.75 9.67 2.78
CA ASP A 145 20.92 10.08 3.93
C ASP A 145 19.92 11.20 3.63
N LYS A 146 19.95 11.78 2.40
CA LYS A 146 19.01 12.84 2.03
C LYS A 146 18.58 12.70 0.57
N PHE A 147 17.28 12.87 0.35
CA PHE A 147 16.62 12.73 -0.94
C PHE A 147 15.70 13.91 -1.17
N VAL A 148 15.78 14.53 -2.35
CA VAL A 148 14.96 15.69 -2.70
C VAL A 148 14.34 15.47 -4.06
N SER A 149 13.09 15.89 -4.24
CA SER A 149 12.48 16.04 -5.56
C SER A 149 11.80 17.40 -5.65
N TYR A 150 12.02 18.10 -6.76
CA TYR A 150 11.41 19.39 -7.05
C TYR A 150 10.25 19.20 -8.00
N THR A 151 9.10 19.82 -7.67
CA THR A 151 7.84 19.60 -8.39
C THR A 151 7.11 20.91 -8.62
N GLY A 152 6.21 20.91 -9.62
CA GLY A 152 5.20 21.96 -9.71
C GLY A 152 4.31 21.94 -8.45
N SER A 153 3.94 23.14 -7.99
CA SER A 153 3.10 23.32 -6.81
C SER A 153 1.60 23.39 -7.15
N ASP A 154 0.76 23.46 -6.12
CA ASP A 154 -0.69 23.66 -6.25
C ASP A 154 -1.07 25.04 -6.84
N ALA A 155 -0.11 25.96 -7.02
CA ALA A 155 -0.32 27.19 -7.78
C ALA A 155 -0.76 26.94 -9.23
N PHE A 156 -0.67 25.71 -9.74
CA PHE A 156 -1.13 25.29 -11.05
C PHE A 156 -2.49 24.56 -11.05
N GLU A 157 -3.20 24.45 -9.93
CA GLU A 157 -4.46 23.68 -9.83
C GLU A 157 -5.52 24.10 -10.85
N SER A 158 -5.58 25.38 -11.19
CA SER A 158 -6.56 25.91 -12.16
C SER A 158 -6.43 25.31 -13.56
N VAL A 159 -5.29 24.69 -13.88
CA VAL A 159 -5.03 23.99 -15.16
C VAL A 159 -4.90 22.46 -14.98
N GLY A 160 -5.33 21.93 -13.84
CA GLY A 160 -5.35 20.48 -13.58
C GLY A 160 -4.00 19.87 -13.19
N ILE A 161 -3.05 20.71 -12.75
CA ILE A 161 -1.74 20.33 -12.25
C ILE A 161 -1.68 20.60 -10.75
N SER A 162 -1.13 19.67 -9.98
CA SER A 162 -0.88 19.88 -8.55
C SER A 162 0.48 19.30 -8.14
N ALA A 163 0.93 19.68 -6.97
CA ALA A 163 1.94 18.90 -6.29
C ALA A 163 1.49 17.43 -6.17
N PRO A 164 2.40 16.44 -6.22
CA PRO A 164 2.08 15.07 -5.84
C PRO A 164 1.38 15.03 -4.47
N ALA A 165 0.40 14.13 -4.32
CA ALA A 165 -0.21 13.88 -3.02
C ALA A 165 0.81 13.28 -2.04
N MET A 166 1.80 12.54 -2.60
CA MET A 166 2.83 11.85 -1.84
C MET A 166 4.04 11.59 -2.73
N VAL A 167 5.24 11.63 -2.15
CA VAL A 167 6.47 11.13 -2.77
C VAL A 167 7.12 10.15 -1.81
N VAL A 168 7.28 8.90 -2.26
CA VAL A 168 7.92 7.84 -1.47
C VAL A 168 9.27 7.49 -2.10
N VAL A 169 10.30 7.39 -1.27
CA VAL A 169 11.66 7.07 -1.73
C VAL A 169 12.01 5.62 -1.40
N TYR A 170 12.61 4.96 -2.36
CA TYR A 170 13.15 3.61 -2.25
C TYR A 170 14.62 3.61 -2.66
N VAL A 171 15.40 2.72 -2.06
CA VAL A 171 16.78 2.44 -2.46
C VAL A 171 16.96 0.96 -2.78
N SER A 172 17.93 0.68 -3.64
CA SER A 172 18.33 -0.69 -3.99
C SER A 172 19.82 -0.72 -4.29
N GLU A 173 20.50 -1.82 -3.93
CA GLU A 173 21.89 -2.05 -4.30
C GLU A 173 22.03 -2.73 -5.69
N ASP A 174 21.02 -3.52 -6.09
CA ASP A 174 21.03 -4.36 -7.29
C ASP A 174 20.00 -3.97 -8.37
N GLY A 175 19.11 -3.00 -8.05
CA GLY A 175 18.02 -2.58 -8.93
C GLY A 175 16.85 -3.58 -8.99
N VAL A 176 16.86 -4.63 -8.17
CA VAL A 176 15.84 -5.69 -8.12
C VAL A 176 15.14 -5.73 -6.76
N ALA A 177 15.90 -5.83 -5.68
CA ALA A 177 15.38 -5.77 -4.31
C ALA A 177 15.32 -4.31 -3.84
N TRP A 178 14.13 -3.84 -3.48
CA TRP A 178 13.88 -2.45 -3.09
C TRP A 178 13.50 -2.33 -1.63
N ASN A 179 14.13 -1.39 -0.95
CA ASN A 179 13.84 -1.02 0.43
C ASN A 179 13.15 0.35 0.46
N LYS A 180 11.95 0.41 1.04
CA LYS A 180 11.24 1.67 1.29
C LYS A 180 11.98 2.45 2.38
N LEU A 181 12.34 3.71 2.12
CA LEU A 181 12.91 4.61 3.13
C LEU A 181 11.83 5.38 3.87
N GLY A 182 10.81 5.82 3.17
CA GLY A 182 9.72 6.59 3.75
C GLY A 182 9.10 7.59 2.79
N GLU A 183 8.17 8.38 3.32
CA GLU A 183 7.53 9.49 2.62
C GLU A 183 8.32 10.77 2.81
N SER A 184 8.50 11.50 1.72
CA SER A 184 9.13 12.81 1.73
C SER A 184 8.16 13.89 2.20
N LYS A 185 8.65 14.84 3.00
CA LYS A 185 7.89 15.99 3.48
C LYS A 185 7.80 17.06 2.40
N TYR A 186 6.58 17.53 2.11
CA TYR A 186 6.36 18.63 1.18
C TYR A 186 6.69 19.99 1.79
N GLU A 187 7.39 20.83 1.03
CA GLU A 187 7.75 22.19 1.37
C GLU A 187 7.55 23.10 0.15
N CYS A 188 6.86 24.21 0.34
CA CYS A 188 6.64 25.20 -0.72
C CYS A 188 6.56 26.60 -0.10
N GLU A 189 7.25 27.57 -0.70
CA GLU A 189 7.10 28.99 -0.33
C GLU A 189 5.77 29.53 -0.82
N ASP A 190 5.17 30.45 -0.07
CA ASP A 190 3.89 31.07 -0.41
C ASP A 190 3.94 31.69 -1.82
N GLY A 191 3.00 31.28 -2.67
CA GLY A 191 2.87 31.75 -4.05
C GLY A 191 3.94 31.22 -5.03
N SER A 192 4.86 30.36 -4.59
CA SER A 192 5.82 29.72 -5.47
C SER A 192 5.12 28.67 -6.35
N LYS A 193 5.52 28.62 -7.62
CA LYS A 193 5.12 27.56 -8.57
C LYS A 193 6.02 26.33 -8.49
N LEU A 194 7.10 26.41 -7.74
CA LEU A 194 8.05 25.33 -7.48
C LEU A 194 7.96 24.94 -6.00
N GLY A 195 7.60 23.70 -5.74
CA GLY A 195 7.68 23.06 -4.44
C GLY A 195 8.76 21.98 -4.41
N ARG A 196 9.04 21.46 -3.25
CA ARG A 196 9.96 20.34 -3.09
C ARG A 196 9.46 19.33 -2.07
N PHE A 197 9.87 18.10 -2.25
CA PHE A 197 9.70 17.00 -1.29
C PHE A 197 11.07 16.60 -0.76
N VAL A 198 11.20 16.51 0.55
CA VAL A 198 12.48 16.20 1.23
C VAL A 198 12.30 15.02 2.16
N LEU A 199 13.15 14.01 2.03
CA LEU A 199 13.32 12.93 3.00
C LEU A 199 14.77 12.97 3.49
N GLU A 200 14.95 13.02 4.80
CA GLU A 200 16.25 12.84 5.46
C GLU A 200 16.14 11.65 6.41
N THR A 201 17.10 10.73 6.34
CA THR A 201 17.22 9.62 7.29
C THR A 201 18.18 9.99 8.40
N GLU A 202 17.96 9.45 9.59
CA GLU A 202 18.84 9.71 10.75
C GLU A 202 20.24 9.11 10.51
N TYR A 203 20.29 7.94 9.88
CA TYR A 203 21.50 7.22 9.53
C TYR A 203 21.54 6.94 8.03
N ALA A 204 22.74 6.79 7.50
CA ALA A 204 22.94 6.48 6.10
C ALA A 204 22.40 5.08 5.75
N VAL A 205 21.93 4.96 4.53
CA VAL A 205 21.49 3.70 3.89
C VAL A 205 22.33 3.43 2.66
N SER A 206 22.51 2.16 2.31
CA SER A 206 23.25 1.79 1.10
C SER A 206 22.34 1.74 -0.12
N GLY A 207 22.82 2.24 -1.26
CA GLY A 207 22.14 2.13 -2.53
C GLY A 207 23.01 2.51 -3.72
N GLN A 208 22.87 1.77 -4.82
CA GLN A 208 23.32 2.18 -6.15
C GLN A 208 22.15 2.80 -6.92
N TYR A 209 20.92 2.39 -6.62
CA TYR A 209 19.70 2.88 -7.28
C TYR A 209 18.83 3.60 -6.29
N VAL A 210 18.29 4.75 -6.70
CA VAL A 210 17.29 5.52 -5.93
C VAL A 210 16.04 5.66 -6.78
N GLN A 211 14.89 5.29 -6.24
CA GLN A 211 13.60 5.43 -6.91
C GLN A 211 12.70 6.39 -6.15
N TYR A 212 12.21 7.40 -6.85
CA TYR A 212 11.19 8.34 -6.39
C TYR A 212 9.86 7.91 -7.00
N ARG A 213 8.87 7.58 -6.16
CA ARG A 213 7.50 7.27 -6.58
C ARG A 213 6.60 8.44 -6.28
N PHE A 214 5.97 8.97 -7.32
CA PHE A 214 5.07 10.13 -7.27
C PHE A 214 3.63 9.66 -7.36
N VAL A 215 2.84 9.91 -6.32
CA VAL A 215 1.41 9.63 -6.28
C VAL A 215 0.65 10.91 -6.58
N GLY A 216 -0.19 10.92 -7.62
CA GLY A 216 -0.87 12.12 -8.06
C GLY A 216 -2.11 12.46 -7.25
N ASN A 217 -2.30 13.74 -6.99
CA ASN A 217 -3.55 14.29 -6.46
C ASN A 217 -4.51 14.63 -7.62
N LEU A 218 -4.12 15.55 -8.50
CA LEU A 218 -4.83 15.85 -9.75
C LEU A 218 -4.30 15.01 -10.93
N ASN A 219 -4.71 15.36 -12.17
CA ASN A 219 -4.35 14.59 -13.36
C ASN A 219 -2.86 14.67 -13.69
N TRP A 220 -2.24 15.83 -13.49
CA TRP A 220 -0.86 16.10 -13.85
C TRP A 220 0.01 16.38 -12.63
N MET A 221 1.22 15.86 -12.67
CA MET A 221 2.35 16.19 -11.80
C MET A 221 3.50 16.64 -12.67
N MET A 222 4.06 17.82 -12.38
CA MET A 222 5.21 18.37 -13.09
C MET A 222 6.44 18.19 -12.22
N ILE A 223 7.43 17.43 -12.69
CA ILE A 223 8.67 17.15 -11.96
C ILE A 223 9.82 17.89 -12.63
N ALA A 224 10.63 18.58 -11.84
CA ALA A 224 11.74 19.38 -12.32
C ALA A 224 13.11 18.75 -12.09
N GLU A 225 13.31 18.11 -10.93
CA GLU A 225 14.63 17.58 -10.54
C GLU A 225 14.47 16.52 -9.43
N VAL A 226 15.38 15.54 -9.39
CA VAL A 226 15.56 14.63 -8.25
C VAL A 226 17.02 14.60 -7.83
N GLU A 227 17.27 14.63 -6.53
CA GLU A 227 18.60 14.69 -5.93
C GLU A 227 18.74 13.63 -4.85
N ALA A 228 19.88 12.97 -4.80
CA ALA A 228 20.27 12.08 -3.71
C ALA A 228 21.64 12.54 -3.17
N TYR A 229 21.72 12.72 -1.87
CA TYR A 229 22.93 13.20 -1.22
C TYR A 229 23.60 12.09 -0.43
N GLY A 230 24.91 12.00 -0.57
CA GLY A 230 25.70 10.96 0.06
C GLY A 230 27.16 10.98 -0.33
N VAL A 231 27.82 9.86 -0.02
CA VAL A 231 29.23 9.61 -0.31
C VAL A 231 29.38 8.24 -0.98
N THR A 232 30.36 8.09 -1.89
CA THR A 232 30.71 6.79 -2.47
C THR A 232 31.19 5.83 -1.39
N SER A 233 30.83 4.55 -1.46
CA SER A 233 31.24 3.51 -0.54
C SER A 233 31.42 2.18 -1.26
N ASP A 234 32.37 1.36 -0.80
CA ASP A 234 32.55 -0.03 -1.23
C ASP A 234 31.87 -1.02 -0.27
N GLU A 235 31.33 -0.54 0.84
CA GLU A 235 30.72 -1.35 1.89
C GLU A 235 29.20 -1.15 1.93
N SER A 236 28.45 -2.27 2.01
CA SER A 236 27.00 -2.26 2.20
C SER A 236 26.65 -2.07 3.68
N ILE A 237 25.63 -1.26 3.94
CA ILE A 237 24.98 -1.16 5.25
C ILE A 237 23.72 -2.03 5.21
N PRO A 238 23.56 -3.04 6.10
CA PRO A 238 22.35 -3.82 6.17
C PRO A 238 21.12 -2.93 6.34
N PHE A 239 20.07 -3.16 5.55
CA PHE A 239 18.81 -2.46 5.71
C PHE A 239 18.00 -3.14 6.81
N TYR A 240 17.69 -2.40 7.85
CA TYR A 240 16.89 -2.88 8.98
C TYR A 240 15.43 -2.45 8.81
N LYS A 241 14.56 -3.42 8.54
CA LYS A 241 13.12 -3.18 8.61
C LYS A 241 12.68 -2.87 10.03
N THR A 242 11.67 -2.02 10.18
CA THR A 242 11.04 -1.81 11.49
C THR A 242 10.19 -3.02 11.88
N GLU A 243 10.09 -3.36 13.16
CA GLU A 243 9.37 -4.54 13.65
C GLU A 243 7.88 -4.58 13.24
N ASN A 244 7.26 -3.44 12.95
CA ASN A 244 5.86 -3.31 12.56
C ASN A 244 5.73 -2.89 11.08
N GLU A 245 6.55 -3.44 10.19
CA GLU A 245 6.49 -3.13 8.77
C GLU A 245 5.89 -4.29 7.98
N PHE A 246 4.81 -4.02 7.25
CA PHE A 246 4.12 -5.00 6.40
C PHE A 246 4.06 -4.55 4.95
N SER A 247 4.25 -5.48 4.04
CA SER A 247 4.19 -5.24 2.60
C SER A 247 2.89 -5.78 1.99
N PHE A 248 2.23 -4.95 1.20
CA PHE A 248 0.95 -5.25 0.56
C PHE A 248 1.04 -5.13 -0.96
N LEU A 249 0.49 -6.12 -1.68
CA LEU A 249 0.20 -6.01 -3.09
C LEU A 249 -1.33 -5.91 -3.29
N PHE A 250 -1.81 -4.82 -3.87
CA PHE A 250 -3.21 -4.63 -4.21
C PHE A 250 -3.48 -5.04 -5.65
N ILE A 251 -4.29 -6.07 -5.86
CA ILE A 251 -4.74 -6.54 -7.17
C ILE A 251 -6.20 -6.13 -7.35
N GLY A 252 -6.50 -5.38 -8.42
CA GLY A 252 -7.87 -4.93 -8.65
C GLY A 252 -8.02 -3.98 -9.83
N ASN A 253 -9.06 -3.17 -9.79
CA ASN A 253 -9.38 -2.22 -10.85
C ASN A 253 -9.54 -0.79 -10.30
N SER A 254 -10.25 0.08 -11.04
CA SER A 254 -10.47 1.47 -10.61
C SER A 254 -11.09 1.60 -9.21
N THR A 255 -11.84 0.61 -8.75
CA THR A 255 -12.37 0.60 -7.38
C THR A 255 -11.27 0.52 -6.32
N THR A 256 -10.09 0.01 -6.68
CA THR A 256 -8.91 -0.04 -5.80
C THR A 256 -8.08 1.24 -5.90
N TYR A 257 -7.78 1.72 -7.10
CA TYR A 257 -6.83 2.83 -7.26
C TYR A 257 -7.45 4.23 -7.30
N TYR A 258 -8.77 4.36 -7.54
CA TYR A 258 -9.43 5.67 -7.60
C TYR A 258 -9.31 6.36 -6.24
N PHE A 259 -9.00 7.65 -6.21
CA PHE A 259 -8.67 8.40 -4.99
C PHE A 259 -7.62 7.70 -4.10
N ASN A 260 -6.71 6.93 -4.71
CA ASN A 260 -5.50 6.39 -4.07
C ASN A 260 -5.76 5.55 -2.80
N ILE A 261 -6.80 4.71 -2.75
CA ILE A 261 -7.12 3.89 -1.56
C ILE A 261 -5.89 3.20 -0.94
N PRO A 262 -4.97 2.55 -1.69
CA PRO A 262 -3.82 1.89 -1.08
C PRO A 262 -2.87 2.86 -0.35
N TYR A 263 -2.77 4.09 -0.82
CA TYR A 263 -1.97 5.13 -0.15
C TYR A 263 -2.70 5.77 1.02
N GLU A 264 -4.04 5.91 0.97
CA GLU A 264 -4.86 6.27 2.13
C GLU A 264 -4.72 5.20 3.23
N PHE A 265 -4.73 3.91 2.84
CA PHE A 265 -4.46 2.79 3.74
C PHE A 265 -3.08 2.93 4.41
N MET A 266 -2.03 3.21 3.64
CA MET A 266 -0.68 3.42 4.15
C MET A 266 -0.63 4.57 5.17
N LYS A 267 -1.27 5.72 4.88
CA LYS A 267 -1.34 6.87 5.78
C LYS A 267 -2.10 6.56 7.08
N ILE A 268 -3.20 5.82 6.97
CA ILE A 268 -3.99 5.40 8.13
C ILE A 268 -3.16 4.49 9.02
N THR A 269 -2.48 3.49 8.46
CA THR A 269 -1.66 2.53 9.23
C THR A 269 -0.46 3.20 9.88
N GLU A 270 0.24 4.11 9.17
CA GLU A 270 1.32 4.92 9.73
C GLU A 270 0.86 5.77 10.92
N SER A 271 -0.33 6.38 10.82
CA SER A 271 -0.90 7.19 11.90
C SER A 271 -1.22 6.39 13.16
N ALA A 272 -1.43 5.08 13.01
CA ALA A 272 -1.64 4.12 14.10
C ALA A 272 -0.33 3.41 14.53
N GLY A 273 0.84 3.86 14.04
CA GLY A 273 2.15 3.32 14.41
C GLY A 273 2.49 1.98 13.74
N VAL A 274 1.83 1.65 12.63
CA VAL A 274 2.12 0.48 11.81
C VAL A 274 2.63 0.92 10.45
N ASN A 275 3.87 0.58 10.09
CA ASN A 275 4.43 0.91 8.79
C ASN A 275 3.95 -0.08 7.74
N THR A 276 3.51 0.42 6.59
CA THR A 276 3.14 -0.42 5.47
C THR A 276 3.81 0.05 4.19
N ASP A 277 4.23 -0.90 3.37
CA ASP A 277 4.64 -0.66 1.99
C ASP A 277 3.56 -1.18 1.04
N VAL A 278 3.09 -0.34 0.12
CA VAL A 278 2.01 -0.69 -0.78
C VAL A 278 2.48 -0.71 -2.24
N THR A 279 2.12 -1.78 -2.93
CA THR A 279 2.34 -1.94 -4.36
C THR A 279 1.00 -2.25 -5.02
N LEU A 280 0.77 -1.69 -6.21
CA LEU A 280 -0.43 -1.95 -6.99
C LEU A 280 -0.11 -2.83 -8.19
N CYS A 281 -1.08 -3.67 -8.55
CA CYS A 281 -1.19 -4.36 -9.82
C CYS A 281 -2.65 -4.20 -10.27
N THR A 282 -2.95 -3.09 -10.95
CA THR A 282 -4.33 -2.66 -11.22
C THR A 282 -4.55 -2.35 -12.69
N TYR A 283 -5.80 -2.41 -13.14
CA TYR A 283 -6.19 -1.95 -14.47
C TYR A 283 -7.67 -1.55 -14.49
N GLY A 284 -8.03 -0.47 -15.20
CA GLY A 284 -9.40 0.04 -15.26
C GLY A 284 -10.40 -1.02 -15.75
N GLY A 285 -11.43 -1.29 -14.94
CA GLY A 285 -12.47 -2.26 -15.27
C GLY A 285 -12.05 -3.73 -15.29
N ALA A 286 -10.83 -4.07 -14.89
CA ALA A 286 -10.33 -5.45 -14.94
C ALA A 286 -11.08 -6.39 -14.01
N TYR A 287 -11.14 -7.66 -14.44
CA TYR A 287 -11.57 -8.81 -13.64
C TYR A 287 -10.35 -9.56 -13.09
N LEU A 288 -10.49 -10.25 -11.97
CA LEU A 288 -9.41 -11.10 -11.41
C LEU A 288 -8.93 -12.16 -12.40
N SER A 289 -9.81 -12.63 -13.31
CA SER A 289 -9.46 -13.58 -14.36
C SER A 289 -8.37 -13.07 -15.30
N GLN A 290 -8.26 -11.76 -15.52
CA GLN A 290 -7.24 -11.17 -16.38
C GLN A 290 -5.86 -11.14 -15.69
N PHE A 291 -5.80 -11.00 -14.37
CA PHE A 291 -4.57 -11.14 -13.58
C PHE A 291 -4.14 -12.62 -13.45
N ALA A 292 -5.10 -13.52 -13.39
CA ALA A 292 -4.86 -14.97 -13.36
C ALA A 292 -4.38 -15.54 -14.70
N ASP A 293 -4.60 -14.82 -15.80
CA ASP A 293 -4.16 -15.19 -17.16
C ASP A 293 -2.78 -14.58 -17.46
N GLY A 294 -1.75 -15.40 -17.37
CA GLY A 294 -0.36 -14.97 -17.63
C GLY A 294 -0.04 -14.54 -19.07
N THR A 295 -1.02 -14.54 -19.98
CA THR A 295 -0.86 -14.03 -21.35
C THR A 295 -1.24 -12.56 -21.49
N THR A 296 -2.06 -12.05 -20.57
CA THR A 296 -2.48 -10.64 -20.52
C THR A 296 -1.35 -9.74 -19.99
N THR A 297 -1.44 -8.44 -20.25
CA THR A 297 -0.51 -7.44 -19.65
C THR A 297 -0.55 -7.50 -18.13
N MET A 298 -1.74 -7.54 -17.51
CA MET A 298 -1.92 -7.62 -16.07
C MET A 298 -1.33 -8.90 -15.47
N GLY A 299 -1.56 -10.05 -16.11
CA GLY A 299 -1.04 -11.33 -15.64
C GLY A 299 0.48 -11.46 -15.78
N LYS A 300 1.09 -10.83 -16.80
CA LYS A 300 2.55 -10.73 -16.92
C LYS A 300 3.13 -9.84 -15.83
N LEU A 301 2.57 -8.63 -15.64
CA LEU A 301 2.99 -7.71 -14.59
C LEU A 301 2.86 -8.33 -13.19
N LEU A 302 1.75 -9.05 -12.92
CA LEU A 302 1.59 -9.76 -11.65
C LEU A 302 2.71 -10.78 -11.42
N LYS A 303 3.04 -11.58 -12.43
CA LYS A 303 4.15 -12.55 -12.34
C LYS A 303 5.49 -11.88 -12.07
N GLU A 304 5.77 -10.76 -12.71
CA GLU A 304 7.00 -9.98 -12.52
C GLU A 304 7.08 -9.44 -11.08
N LYS A 305 5.99 -8.84 -10.57
CA LYS A 305 5.93 -8.35 -9.19
C LYS A 305 6.10 -9.47 -8.16
N LEU A 306 5.44 -10.61 -8.35
CA LEU A 306 5.57 -11.76 -7.45
C LEU A 306 6.96 -12.44 -7.51
N ALA A 307 7.68 -12.30 -8.62
CA ALA A 307 9.05 -12.79 -8.75
C ALA A 307 10.07 -11.85 -8.08
N ALA A 308 9.81 -10.53 -8.18
CA ALA A 308 10.71 -9.50 -7.67
C ALA A 308 10.58 -9.28 -6.16
N THR A 309 9.38 -9.45 -5.57
CA THR A 309 9.08 -9.06 -4.20
C THR A 309 8.29 -10.13 -3.46
N LYS A 310 8.65 -10.37 -2.20
CA LYS A 310 7.85 -11.12 -1.24
C LYS A 310 6.94 -10.15 -0.50
N TYR A 311 5.65 -10.45 -0.49
CA TYR A 311 4.65 -9.66 0.21
C TYR A 311 4.17 -10.39 1.46
N ASP A 312 3.76 -9.64 2.48
CA ASP A 312 3.07 -10.20 3.64
C ASP A 312 1.61 -10.48 3.32
N PHE A 313 0.99 -9.57 2.54
CA PHE A 313 -0.42 -9.66 2.17
C PHE A 313 -0.64 -9.35 0.68
N ILE A 314 -1.57 -10.07 0.06
CA ILE A 314 -2.05 -9.77 -1.28
C ILE A 314 -3.57 -9.56 -1.23
N VAL A 315 -3.99 -8.32 -1.52
CA VAL A 315 -5.38 -7.89 -1.54
C VAL A 315 -6.00 -8.21 -2.89
N LEU A 316 -7.11 -8.93 -2.90
CA LEU A 316 -7.82 -9.35 -4.10
C LEU A 316 -9.19 -8.65 -4.20
N GLN A 317 -9.38 -7.86 -5.26
CA GLN A 317 -10.62 -7.16 -5.56
C GLN A 317 -11.05 -7.45 -6.99
N ASP A 318 -12.22 -8.03 -7.18
CA ASP A 318 -12.77 -8.35 -8.49
C ASP A 318 -13.66 -7.22 -9.04
N ASN A 319 -14.03 -7.32 -10.32
CA ASN A 319 -14.93 -6.40 -10.97
C ASN A 319 -16.31 -6.38 -10.28
N GLY A 320 -16.95 -5.21 -10.26
CA GLY A 320 -18.28 -5.06 -9.67
C GLY A 320 -19.38 -5.87 -10.33
N ASN A 321 -19.17 -6.30 -11.56
CA ASN A 321 -20.11 -7.15 -12.28
C ASN A 321 -19.80 -8.64 -12.12
N ALA A 322 -18.65 -9.00 -11.55
CA ALA A 322 -18.30 -10.39 -11.31
C ALA A 322 -19.22 -11.02 -10.28
N ASP A 323 -19.64 -12.24 -10.54
CA ASP A 323 -20.29 -13.10 -9.57
C ASP A 323 -19.34 -14.22 -9.11
N TYR A 324 -19.83 -15.13 -8.27
CA TYR A 324 -19.03 -16.24 -7.79
C TYR A 324 -18.51 -17.14 -8.93
N SER A 325 -19.29 -17.33 -10.01
CA SER A 325 -18.90 -18.17 -11.14
C SER A 325 -17.78 -17.57 -11.99
N ASP A 326 -17.64 -16.23 -11.96
CA ASP A 326 -16.53 -15.51 -12.61
C ASP A 326 -15.28 -15.51 -11.73
N SER A 327 -15.45 -15.20 -10.44
CA SER A 327 -14.35 -15.01 -9.48
C SER A 327 -13.67 -16.33 -9.09
N LYS A 328 -14.45 -17.40 -8.87
CA LYS A 328 -13.93 -18.69 -8.39
C LYS A 328 -12.83 -19.28 -9.29
N PRO A 329 -13.00 -19.39 -10.64
CA PRO A 329 -11.95 -19.92 -11.51
C PRO A 329 -10.68 -19.04 -11.54
N ALA A 330 -10.81 -17.72 -11.31
CA ALA A 330 -9.67 -16.82 -11.18
C ALA A 330 -8.93 -17.08 -9.87
N MET A 331 -9.66 -17.22 -8.75
CA MET A 331 -9.11 -17.51 -7.45
C MET A 331 -8.40 -18.87 -7.41
N ASP A 332 -8.90 -19.90 -8.10
CA ASP A 332 -8.25 -21.22 -8.23
C ASP A 332 -6.83 -21.14 -8.78
N LYS A 333 -6.54 -20.09 -9.59
CA LYS A 333 -5.22 -19.83 -10.15
C LYS A 333 -4.40 -18.85 -9.33
N LEU A 334 -5.04 -17.82 -8.77
CA LEU A 334 -4.35 -16.76 -8.03
C LEU A 334 -3.89 -17.23 -6.65
N ILE A 335 -4.71 -17.98 -5.91
CA ILE A 335 -4.36 -18.43 -4.55
C ILE A 335 -3.05 -19.23 -4.54
N PRO A 336 -2.81 -20.23 -5.41
CA PRO A 336 -1.53 -20.91 -5.47
C PRO A 336 -0.34 -19.98 -5.79
N MET A 337 -0.56 -18.89 -6.55
CA MET A 337 0.49 -17.89 -6.82
C MET A 337 0.80 -17.05 -5.58
N VAL A 338 -0.23 -16.67 -4.83
CA VAL A 338 -0.12 -15.94 -3.55
C VAL A 338 0.63 -16.79 -2.52
N GLU A 339 0.22 -18.04 -2.32
CA GLU A 339 0.87 -18.98 -1.40
C GLU A 339 2.33 -19.25 -1.76
N LYS A 340 2.62 -19.42 -3.06
CA LYS A 340 4.01 -19.58 -3.55
C LYS A 340 4.86 -18.35 -3.29
N ASN A 341 4.29 -17.15 -3.32
CA ASN A 341 4.99 -15.93 -2.93
C ASN A 341 5.30 -15.90 -1.43
N GLY A 342 4.54 -16.60 -0.61
CA GLY A 342 4.61 -16.60 0.86
C GLY A 342 3.64 -15.63 1.51
N ALA A 343 2.83 -14.94 0.70
CA ALA A 343 1.87 -13.95 1.16
C ALA A 343 0.57 -14.57 1.68
N LYS A 344 -0.14 -13.84 2.54
CA LYS A 344 -1.52 -14.17 2.94
C LYS A 344 -2.50 -13.52 1.96
N PRO A 345 -3.43 -14.27 1.36
CA PRO A 345 -4.52 -13.68 0.58
C PRO A 345 -5.51 -12.98 1.51
N VAL A 346 -5.94 -11.79 1.14
CA VAL A 346 -6.99 -11.04 1.83
C VAL A 346 -7.98 -10.49 0.80
N LEU A 347 -9.24 -10.33 1.18
CA LEU A 347 -10.28 -9.91 0.27
C LEU A 347 -10.74 -8.48 0.53
N TYR A 348 -10.90 -7.73 -0.53
CA TYR A 348 -11.56 -6.43 -0.54
C TYR A 348 -13.00 -6.60 -1.06
N LYS A 349 -13.95 -6.81 -0.14
CA LYS A 349 -15.39 -6.86 -0.44
C LYS A 349 -15.86 -5.44 -0.77
N ARG A 350 -15.77 -5.10 -2.06
CA ARG A 350 -15.98 -3.75 -2.56
C ARG A 350 -17.41 -3.23 -2.33
N TYR A 351 -17.56 -1.92 -2.25
CA TYR A 351 -18.85 -1.23 -2.19
C TYR A 351 -19.68 -1.45 -3.49
N SER A 352 -20.98 -1.18 -3.42
CA SER A 352 -21.84 -1.12 -4.61
C SER A 352 -21.64 0.21 -5.33
N SER A 353 -21.35 0.14 -6.64
CA SER A 353 -21.25 1.27 -7.56
C SER A 353 -22.50 1.42 -8.44
N ASN A 354 -23.66 1.03 -7.96
CA ASN A 354 -24.88 1.20 -8.71
C ASN A 354 -25.28 2.67 -8.78
N ASP A 355 -25.52 3.18 -10.00
CA ASP A 355 -25.94 4.56 -10.27
C ASP A 355 -27.28 4.90 -9.61
N ASP A 356 -28.19 3.93 -9.49
CA ASP A 356 -29.43 4.07 -8.75
C ASP A 356 -29.20 3.79 -7.25
N PRO A 357 -29.30 4.80 -6.36
CA PRO A 357 -29.15 4.62 -4.92
C PRO A 357 -30.08 3.55 -4.34
N ALA A 358 -31.27 3.38 -4.89
CA ALA A 358 -32.25 2.39 -4.42
C ALA A 358 -31.80 0.94 -4.68
N GLN A 359 -30.91 0.73 -5.66
CA GLN A 359 -30.38 -0.59 -6.00
C GLN A 359 -29.06 -0.92 -5.25
N ARG A 360 -28.46 0.04 -4.55
CA ARG A 360 -27.19 -0.18 -3.84
C ARG A 360 -27.25 -1.30 -2.80
N PRO A 361 -28.32 -1.42 -1.97
CA PRO A 361 -28.39 -2.52 -1.00
C PRO A 361 -28.42 -3.91 -1.66
N SER A 362 -29.20 -4.09 -2.73
CA SER A 362 -29.27 -5.37 -3.43
C SER A 362 -27.98 -5.74 -4.17
N SER A 363 -27.33 -4.73 -4.74
CA SER A 363 -26.00 -4.90 -5.37
C SER A 363 -24.91 -5.20 -4.34
N ALA A 364 -24.93 -4.54 -3.18
CA ALA A 364 -24.01 -4.82 -2.08
C ALA A 364 -24.23 -6.23 -1.50
N LEU A 365 -25.49 -6.69 -1.38
CA LEU A 365 -25.83 -8.05 -0.95
C LEU A 365 -25.22 -9.11 -1.90
N ARG A 366 -25.21 -8.85 -3.20
CA ARG A 366 -24.56 -9.73 -4.18
C ARG A 366 -23.05 -9.82 -3.92
N HIS A 367 -22.37 -8.69 -3.71
CA HIS A 367 -20.95 -8.68 -3.33
C HIS A 367 -20.72 -9.40 -2.00
N HIS A 368 -21.55 -9.13 -0.99
CA HIS A 368 -21.47 -9.78 0.31
C HIS A 368 -21.54 -11.31 0.18
N LYS A 369 -22.54 -11.85 -0.56
CA LYS A 369 -22.69 -13.28 -0.79
C LYS A 369 -21.51 -13.88 -1.57
N ASN A 370 -21.02 -13.19 -2.61
CA ASN A 370 -19.91 -13.65 -3.44
C ASN A 370 -18.61 -13.73 -2.62
N TYR A 371 -18.20 -12.63 -1.99
CA TYR A 371 -16.95 -12.58 -1.25
C TYR A 371 -16.93 -13.47 -0.01
N ASN A 372 -18.05 -13.59 0.73
CA ASN A 372 -18.15 -14.50 1.86
C ASN A 372 -18.04 -15.97 1.41
N LYS A 373 -18.60 -16.31 0.25
CA LYS A 373 -18.46 -17.66 -0.32
C LYS A 373 -17.03 -17.93 -0.77
N LEU A 374 -16.36 -16.97 -1.41
CA LEU A 374 -14.94 -17.08 -1.78
C LEU A 374 -14.06 -17.21 -0.53
N ALA A 375 -14.27 -16.38 0.48
CA ALA A 375 -13.54 -16.45 1.75
C ALA A 375 -13.64 -17.84 2.38
N LYS A 376 -14.85 -18.42 2.42
CA LYS A 376 -15.09 -19.76 2.94
C LYS A 376 -14.39 -20.85 2.10
N ASP A 377 -14.53 -20.80 0.76
CA ASP A 377 -14.03 -21.86 -0.12
C ASP A 377 -12.49 -21.89 -0.22
N PHE A 378 -11.84 -20.74 0.01
CA PHE A 378 -10.38 -20.60 0.00
C PHE A 378 -9.76 -20.42 1.40
N ASN A 379 -10.55 -20.58 2.46
CA ASN A 379 -10.11 -20.41 3.85
C ASN A 379 -9.37 -19.08 4.10
N ILE A 380 -10.00 -17.97 3.64
CA ILE A 380 -9.48 -16.62 3.81
C ILE A 380 -10.20 -15.95 4.98
N ASP A 381 -9.48 -15.68 6.06
CA ASP A 381 -10.07 -15.11 7.28
C ASP A 381 -10.31 -13.60 7.17
N MET A 382 -9.47 -12.89 6.40
CA MET A 382 -9.50 -11.42 6.28
C MET A 382 -10.29 -11.01 5.02
N ASN A 383 -11.57 -10.64 5.22
CA ASN A 383 -12.50 -10.22 4.16
C ASN A 383 -13.09 -8.85 4.51
N ALA A 384 -12.40 -7.77 4.13
CA ALA A 384 -12.72 -6.39 4.49
C ALA A 384 -14.12 -5.99 4.05
N PRO A 385 -15.07 -5.70 4.97
CA PRO A 385 -16.49 -5.51 4.67
C PRO A 385 -16.83 -4.08 4.20
N VAL A 386 -16.13 -3.58 3.18
CA VAL A 386 -16.33 -2.20 2.69
C VAL A 386 -17.73 -1.98 2.15
N ALA A 387 -18.34 -2.99 1.51
CA ALA A 387 -19.74 -2.90 1.05
C ALA A 387 -20.71 -2.61 2.21
N ASP A 388 -20.50 -3.30 3.32
CA ASP A 388 -21.30 -3.15 4.53
C ASP A 388 -21.11 -1.75 5.15
N ALA A 389 -19.86 -1.28 5.25
CA ALA A 389 -19.52 0.04 5.80
C ALA A 389 -20.16 1.19 5.00
N PHE A 390 -20.19 1.08 3.66
CA PHE A 390 -20.86 2.07 2.80
C PHE A 390 -22.36 2.14 3.06
N LEU A 391 -23.03 0.99 3.22
CA LEU A 391 -24.46 0.95 3.51
C LEU A 391 -24.77 1.51 4.92
N ILE A 392 -23.98 1.14 5.91
CA ILE A 392 -24.08 1.65 7.29
C ILE A 392 -23.92 3.16 7.31
N CYS A 393 -22.89 3.69 6.63
CA CYS A 393 -22.67 5.13 6.56
C CYS A 393 -23.82 5.87 5.85
N ASN A 394 -24.29 5.36 4.71
CA ASN A 394 -25.43 5.94 3.99
C ASN A 394 -26.71 5.96 4.84
N GLN A 395 -26.92 4.95 5.68
CA GLN A 395 -28.06 4.87 6.57
C GLN A 395 -27.92 5.78 7.79
N LYS A 396 -26.77 5.76 8.45
CA LYS A 396 -26.52 6.46 9.70
C LYS A 396 -26.19 7.93 9.49
N TYR A 397 -25.48 8.27 8.44
CA TYR A 397 -24.98 9.60 8.10
C TYR A 397 -25.31 9.99 6.65
N PRO A 398 -26.58 10.13 6.27
CA PRO A 398 -27.01 10.32 4.87
C PRO A 398 -26.50 11.63 4.23
N SER A 399 -26.01 12.59 5.04
CA SER A 399 -25.38 13.82 4.53
C SER A 399 -23.93 13.62 4.07
N ILE A 400 -23.28 12.50 4.41
CA ILE A 400 -21.92 12.18 3.98
C ILE A 400 -21.98 11.50 2.60
N ASN A 401 -21.46 12.17 1.57
CA ASN A 401 -21.44 11.61 0.22
C ASN A 401 -20.20 10.75 0.00
N LEU A 402 -20.36 9.44 -0.09
CA LEU A 402 -19.29 8.46 -0.34
C LEU A 402 -18.97 8.26 -1.82
N TYR A 403 -19.75 8.83 -2.73
CA TYR A 403 -19.68 8.56 -4.16
C TYR A 403 -19.18 9.76 -4.95
N HIS A 404 -18.41 9.49 -6.01
CA HIS A 404 -17.99 10.47 -6.98
C HIS A 404 -19.16 10.92 -7.86
N THR A 405 -18.99 12.02 -8.57
CA THR A 405 -20.03 12.60 -9.45
C THR A 405 -20.43 11.72 -10.64
N ASP A 406 -19.61 10.72 -10.99
CA ASP A 406 -19.91 9.72 -12.00
C ASP A 406 -20.83 8.58 -11.49
N ASN A 407 -21.17 8.59 -10.21
CA ASN A 407 -21.97 7.60 -9.49
C ASN A 407 -21.44 6.15 -9.54
N SER A 408 -20.34 5.90 -10.22
CA SER A 408 -19.72 4.58 -10.37
C SER A 408 -18.54 4.37 -9.42
N HIS A 409 -17.79 5.43 -9.14
CA HIS A 409 -16.65 5.40 -8.23
C HIS A 409 -17.00 5.99 -6.87
N HIS A 410 -16.19 5.66 -5.89
CA HIS A 410 -16.21 6.34 -4.59
C HIS A 410 -15.58 7.74 -4.72
N SER A 411 -15.95 8.64 -3.82
CA SER A 411 -15.30 9.93 -3.63
C SER A 411 -14.03 9.77 -2.76
N ALA A 412 -13.28 10.86 -2.52
CA ALA A 412 -12.19 10.85 -1.54
C ALA A 412 -12.67 10.43 -0.14
N VAL A 413 -13.90 10.83 0.25
CA VAL A 413 -14.52 10.41 1.52
C VAL A 413 -14.76 8.90 1.56
N GLY A 414 -15.24 8.33 0.45
CA GLY A 414 -15.44 6.88 0.31
C GLY A 414 -14.11 6.11 0.26
N ALA A 415 -13.05 6.70 -0.31
CA ALA A 415 -11.70 6.13 -0.29
C ALA A 415 -11.17 6.00 1.14
N TYR A 416 -11.29 7.08 1.94
CA TYR A 416 -10.90 7.07 3.35
C TYR A 416 -11.66 5.99 4.15
N LEU A 417 -12.99 5.89 3.99
CA LEU A 417 -13.79 4.83 4.63
C LEU A 417 -13.29 3.44 4.23
N SER A 418 -13.04 3.21 2.94
CA SER A 418 -12.53 1.92 2.45
C SER A 418 -11.20 1.56 3.07
N ALA A 419 -10.29 2.54 3.14
CA ALA A 419 -8.96 2.36 3.72
C ALA A 419 -9.01 2.10 5.23
N CYS A 420 -9.90 2.77 5.99
CA CYS A 420 -10.14 2.48 7.41
C CYS A 420 -10.62 1.03 7.62
N VAL A 421 -11.61 0.59 6.84
CA VAL A 421 -12.11 -0.80 6.92
C VAL A 421 -10.99 -1.80 6.68
N MET A 422 -10.14 -1.56 5.68
CA MET A 422 -9.01 -2.44 5.38
C MET A 422 -7.95 -2.44 6.49
N ALA A 423 -7.57 -1.28 7.01
CA ALA A 423 -6.56 -1.17 8.07
C ALA A 423 -7.01 -1.91 9.35
N MET A 424 -8.26 -1.69 9.75
CA MET A 424 -8.85 -2.36 10.91
C MET A 424 -9.03 -3.87 10.67
N THR A 425 -9.36 -4.33 9.44
CA THR A 425 -9.57 -5.75 9.15
C THR A 425 -8.23 -6.51 8.99
N PHE A 426 -7.24 -5.93 8.29
CA PHE A 426 -6.02 -6.65 7.91
C PHE A 426 -4.94 -6.58 8.98
N LEU A 427 -4.92 -5.51 9.78
CA LEU A 427 -3.87 -5.24 10.76
C LEU A 427 -4.39 -5.10 12.20
N ASP A 428 -5.70 -5.35 12.43
CA ASP A 428 -6.35 -5.26 13.76
C ASP A 428 -6.09 -3.89 14.46
N ILE A 429 -6.11 -2.81 13.64
CA ILE A 429 -5.92 -1.44 14.14
C ILE A 429 -7.22 -0.97 14.79
N ASP A 430 -7.12 -0.41 16.00
CA ASP A 430 -8.26 0.20 16.67
C ASP A 430 -8.62 1.55 16.01
N GLU A 431 -9.92 1.89 15.96
CA GLU A 431 -10.38 3.17 15.40
C GLU A 431 -9.80 4.39 16.14
N ASP A 432 -9.53 4.24 17.43
CA ASP A 432 -9.00 5.29 18.31
C ASP A 432 -7.49 5.54 18.09
N ASP A 433 -6.75 4.56 17.54
CA ASP A 433 -5.34 4.70 17.20
C ASP A 433 -5.13 5.50 15.89
N ILE A 434 -6.17 5.63 15.05
CA ILE A 434 -6.11 6.33 13.77
C ILE A 434 -6.20 7.85 13.98
N THR A 435 -5.10 8.56 13.77
CA THR A 435 -5.04 10.02 13.91
C THR A 435 -5.07 10.77 12.56
N TYR A 436 -4.81 10.09 11.44
CA TYR A 436 -4.89 10.66 10.10
C TYR A 436 -6.35 10.80 9.64
N ASN A 437 -6.71 11.96 9.10
CA ASN A 437 -8.08 12.31 8.70
C ASN A 437 -8.24 12.60 7.18
N ALA A 438 -7.22 12.43 6.35
CA ALA A 438 -7.27 12.66 4.89
C ALA A 438 -7.82 14.05 4.49
N ASN A 439 -7.46 15.09 5.22
CA ASN A 439 -7.98 16.46 5.06
C ASN A 439 -9.50 16.59 5.25
N LEU A 440 -10.17 15.58 5.82
CA LEU A 440 -11.57 15.66 6.20
C LEU A 440 -11.71 16.40 7.53
N GLU A 441 -12.89 17.01 7.72
CA GLU A 441 -13.25 17.54 9.05
C GLU A 441 -13.18 16.41 10.09
N PRO A 442 -12.57 16.64 11.27
CA PRO A 442 -12.36 15.58 12.27
C PRO A 442 -13.62 14.79 12.66
N ASP A 443 -14.78 15.48 12.73
CA ASP A 443 -16.08 14.86 13.01
C ASP A 443 -16.53 13.91 11.86
N VAL A 444 -16.25 14.26 10.62
CA VAL A 444 -16.56 13.40 9.46
C VAL A 444 -15.67 12.17 9.48
N ALA A 445 -14.36 12.33 9.67
CA ALA A 445 -13.42 11.22 9.75
C ALA A 445 -13.77 10.24 10.89
N ALA A 446 -14.12 10.75 12.08
CA ALA A 446 -14.55 9.92 13.20
C ALA A 446 -15.83 9.10 12.89
N LYS A 447 -16.84 9.71 12.23
CA LYS A 447 -18.04 9.00 11.78
C LYS A 447 -17.74 7.90 10.77
N LEU A 448 -16.77 8.09 9.90
CA LEU A 448 -16.36 7.08 8.92
C LEU A 448 -15.65 5.91 9.61
N ARG A 449 -14.76 6.16 10.58
CA ARG A 449 -14.12 5.13 11.40
C ARG A 449 -15.16 4.32 12.18
N GLU A 450 -16.12 4.99 12.80
CA GLU A 450 -17.25 4.32 13.48
C GLU A 450 -18.02 3.40 12.51
N CYS A 451 -18.31 3.84 11.28
CA CYS A 451 -18.98 3.00 10.28
C CYS A 451 -18.12 1.79 9.90
N ALA A 452 -16.81 1.95 9.82
CA ALA A 452 -15.86 0.85 9.57
C ALA A 452 -15.91 -0.17 10.70
N ARG A 453 -15.82 0.27 11.97
CA ARG A 453 -15.92 -0.59 13.15
C ARG A 453 -17.25 -1.37 13.18
N ILE A 454 -18.38 -0.69 13.02
CA ILE A 454 -19.71 -1.34 13.00
C ILE A 454 -19.77 -2.41 11.91
N ALA A 455 -19.23 -2.13 10.71
CA ALA A 455 -19.23 -3.09 9.60
C ALA A 455 -18.40 -4.34 9.92
N ILE A 456 -17.30 -4.21 10.65
CA ILE A 456 -16.43 -5.31 11.06
C ILE A 456 -17.06 -6.13 12.18
N GLU A 457 -17.61 -5.47 13.21
CA GLU A 457 -18.15 -6.12 14.39
C GLU A 457 -19.50 -6.83 14.14
N THR A 458 -20.39 -6.18 13.39
CA THR A 458 -21.79 -6.64 13.25
C THR A 458 -22.23 -6.87 11.80
N GLY A 459 -21.51 -6.31 10.84
CA GLY A 459 -21.94 -6.27 9.44
C GLY A 459 -23.15 -5.34 9.22
N TYR A 460 -23.63 -5.31 7.96
CA TYR A 460 -24.88 -4.65 7.60
C TYR A 460 -26.03 -5.67 7.65
N ASP A 461 -27.14 -5.28 8.27
CA ASP A 461 -28.35 -6.10 8.35
C ASP A 461 -29.08 -6.07 6.98
N PHE A 462 -28.73 -7.02 6.13
CA PHE A 462 -29.37 -7.15 4.83
C PHE A 462 -30.80 -7.68 5.00
N PRO A 463 -31.80 -7.04 4.36
CA PRO A 463 -33.17 -7.56 4.39
C PRO A 463 -33.20 -9.00 3.88
N GLU A 464 -33.95 -9.86 4.57
CA GLU A 464 -34.18 -11.24 4.14
C GLU A 464 -34.81 -11.23 2.73
N SER A 465 -34.18 -11.93 1.79
CA SER A 465 -34.58 -12.03 0.38
C SER A 465 -35.58 -13.15 0.14
#